data_08caf4cde51f6dc1d8dfbf48c8df4943
#
_entry.id   08caf4cde51f6dc1d8dfbf48c8df4943
#
_cell.length_a   1.000
_cell.length_b   1.000
_cell.length_c   1.000
_cell.angle_alpha   90.00
_cell.angle_beta   90.00
_cell.angle_gamma   90.00
#
_symmetry.space_group_name_H-M   'P 1'
#
loop_
_entity.id
_entity.type
_entity.pdbx_description
1 polymer ?
#
loop_
_entity_poly.entity_id
_entity_poly.type
_entity_poly.pdbx_seq_one_letter_code
_entity_poly.pdbx_strand_id
1 'polypeptide(L)'
;MTPPSPSVPSGPRTQAQRRADTRAALLDATIESLVSYGYAGTTTGRIAELAGVSRGAQTPYFRNRAELVGAAVQHLAERRIQVAHERLSGRQVSIEEALDTIWEEHRGDVFDAALELWVASRTDAELRKNMLKVEREVATAIAVEAESALGDAARRPGFTDDLIFALATIRGLALLRISNGVSSKALAERWIQARERLARILS
;
A
#
# COMPACT_ATOMS: atom_id res chain seq x y z
N MET A 1 45.95 6.81 -12.39
CA MET A 1 45.76 7.03 -10.93
C MET A 1 44.26 7.08 -10.70
N THR A 2 43.70 5.97 -10.29
CA THR A 2 42.23 5.81 -10.02
C THR A 2 41.97 6.29 -8.59
N PRO A 3 40.99 7.16 -8.35
CA PRO A 3 40.67 7.60 -6.99
C PRO A 3 40.06 6.42 -6.18
N PRO A 4 40.32 6.34 -4.89
CA PRO A 4 39.77 5.30 -4.04
C PRO A 4 38.25 5.51 -3.86
N SER A 5 37.48 4.42 -4.00
CA SER A 5 36.04 4.37 -3.71
C SER A 5 35.80 4.69 -2.23
N PRO A 6 34.76 5.47 -1.90
CA PRO A 6 34.43 5.74 -0.49
C PRO A 6 33.99 4.45 0.19
N SER A 7 34.75 4.02 1.18
CA SER A 7 34.40 2.93 2.08
C SER A 7 33.26 3.38 3.00
N VAL A 8 32.10 2.73 2.87
CA VAL A 8 30.98 2.84 3.80
C VAL A 8 31.44 2.30 5.18
N PRO A 9 31.34 3.06 6.27
CA PRO A 9 31.76 2.57 7.58
C PRO A 9 30.76 1.52 8.09
N SER A 10 31.14 0.25 8.06
CA SER A 10 30.42 -0.86 8.72
C SER A 10 30.78 -0.91 10.20
N GLY A 11 30.30 0.08 10.97
CA GLY A 11 30.32 0.01 12.42
C GLY A 11 29.30 -1.02 12.96
N PRO A 12 29.51 -1.63 14.14
CA PRO A 12 28.53 -2.54 14.72
C PRO A 12 27.20 -1.82 14.92
N ARG A 13 26.10 -2.42 14.35
CA ARG A 13 24.74 -1.88 14.45
C ARG A 13 24.35 -1.66 15.89
N THR A 14 23.82 -0.49 16.22
CA THR A 14 23.34 -0.18 17.58
C THR A 14 22.16 -1.07 17.95
N GLN A 15 21.88 -1.20 19.25
CA GLN A 15 20.72 -1.96 19.73
C GLN A 15 19.40 -1.36 19.20
N ALA A 16 19.32 -0.03 19.07
CA ALA A 16 18.16 0.66 18.52
C ALA A 16 17.95 0.31 17.03
N GLN A 17 19.02 0.28 16.23
CA GLN A 17 18.97 -0.14 14.83
C GLN A 17 18.51 -1.59 14.69
N ARG A 18 19.07 -2.52 15.49
CA ARG A 18 18.63 -3.93 15.47
C ARG A 18 17.16 -4.10 15.84
N ARG A 19 16.66 -3.31 16.79
CA ARG A 19 15.23 -3.31 17.15
C ARG A 19 14.36 -2.80 16.00
N ALA A 20 14.76 -1.71 15.33
CA ALA A 20 14.05 -1.17 14.19
C ALA A 20 14.04 -2.17 13.03
N ASP A 21 15.17 -2.78 12.70
CA ASP A 21 15.30 -3.80 11.65
C ASP A 21 14.40 -5.02 11.92
N THR A 22 14.39 -5.51 13.17
CA THR A 22 13.52 -6.65 13.54
C THR A 22 12.04 -6.28 13.46
N ARG A 23 11.67 -5.07 13.88
CA ARG A 23 10.28 -4.60 13.77
C ARG A 23 9.85 -4.50 12.31
N ALA A 24 10.69 -3.94 11.44
CA ALA A 24 10.42 -3.85 10.00
C ALA A 24 10.27 -5.25 9.38
N ALA A 25 11.19 -6.18 9.67
CA ALA A 25 11.11 -7.56 9.19
C ALA A 25 9.81 -8.27 9.60
N LEU A 26 9.32 -8.05 10.83
CA LEU A 26 8.03 -8.59 11.29
C LEU A 26 6.84 -7.99 10.53
N LEU A 27 6.89 -6.71 10.21
CA LEU A 27 5.82 -6.04 9.44
C LEU A 27 5.81 -6.53 7.98
N ASP A 28 6.98 -6.60 7.33
CA ASP A 28 7.11 -7.13 5.97
C ASP A 28 6.67 -8.61 5.89
N ALA A 29 7.08 -9.44 6.84
CA ALA A 29 6.65 -10.84 6.95
C ALA A 29 5.14 -10.97 7.19
N THR A 30 4.51 -10.01 7.86
CA THR A 30 3.06 -9.98 8.05
C THR A 30 2.36 -9.70 6.72
N ILE A 31 2.85 -8.75 5.94
CA ILE A 31 2.32 -8.43 4.60
C ILE A 31 2.47 -9.66 3.69
N GLU A 32 3.65 -10.27 3.64
CA GLU A 32 3.90 -11.49 2.87
C GLU A 32 2.96 -12.64 3.28
N SER A 33 2.74 -12.82 4.57
CA SER A 33 1.81 -13.82 5.09
C SER A 33 0.36 -13.55 4.68
N LEU A 34 -0.06 -12.28 4.68
CA LEU A 34 -1.40 -11.89 4.21
C LEU A 34 -1.60 -12.21 2.73
N VAL A 35 -0.62 -11.88 1.89
CA VAL A 35 -0.67 -12.16 0.45
C VAL A 35 -0.70 -13.66 0.16
N SER A 36 0.17 -14.44 0.84
CA SER A 36 0.38 -15.84 0.52
C SER A 36 -0.64 -16.79 1.17
N TYR A 37 -1.18 -16.43 2.34
CA TYR A 37 -2.00 -17.33 3.16
C TYR A 37 -3.32 -16.71 3.60
N GLY A 38 -3.61 -15.50 3.19
CA GLY A 38 -4.78 -14.73 3.59
C GLY A 38 -4.79 -14.36 5.07
N TYR A 39 -5.82 -13.61 5.48
CA TYR A 39 -5.95 -13.17 6.87
C TYR A 39 -6.05 -14.34 7.85
N ALA A 40 -6.84 -15.37 7.55
CA ALA A 40 -7.01 -16.54 8.43
C ALA A 40 -5.71 -17.33 8.63
N GLY A 41 -4.90 -17.45 7.57
CA GLY A 41 -3.63 -18.16 7.58
C GLY A 41 -2.48 -17.37 8.19
N THR A 42 -2.62 -16.08 8.41
CA THR A 42 -1.60 -15.21 9.00
C THR A 42 -1.57 -15.41 10.52
N THR A 43 -0.64 -16.21 11.01
CA THR A 43 -0.44 -16.50 12.44
C THR A 43 0.87 -15.93 12.95
N THR A 44 0.97 -15.65 14.25
CA THR A 44 2.20 -15.16 14.87
C THR A 44 3.39 -16.11 14.66
N GLY A 45 3.14 -17.42 14.65
CA GLY A 45 4.18 -18.42 14.38
C GLY A 45 4.71 -18.36 12.96
N ARG A 46 3.82 -18.23 11.97
CA ARG A 46 4.20 -18.08 10.55
C ARG A 46 4.93 -16.78 10.29
N ILE A 47 4.45 -15.69 10.88
CA ILE A 47 5.11 -14.38 10.75
C ILE A 47 6.54 -14.45 11.32
N ALA A 48 6.75 -15.07 12.49
CA ALA A 48 8.09 -15.23 13.05
C ALA A 48 9.01 -16.07 12.14
N GLU A 49 8.47 -17.13 11.54
CA GLU A 49 9.19 -17.98 10.58
C GLU A 49 9.61 -17.19 9.34
N LEU A 50 8.68 -16.48 8.70
CA LEU A 50 8.95 -15.62 7.53
C LEU A 50 9.94 -14.50 7.84
N ALA A 51 9.83 -13.89 9.02
CA ALA A 51 10.75 -12.84 9.48
C ALA A 51 12.15 -13.36 9.86
N GLY A 52 12.37 -14.68 9.91
CA GLY A 52 13.62 -15.28 10.33
C GLY A 52 13.95 -15.07 11.82
N VAL A 53 12.92 -14.89 12.66
CA VAL A 53 13.09 -14.67 14.11
C VAL A 53 12.46 -15.79 14.94
N SER A 54 12.90 -15.97 16.17
CA SER A 54 12.26 -16.92 17.06
C SER A 54 10.83 -16.47 17.44
N ARG A 55 9.95 -17.42 17.76
CA ARG A 55 8.56 -17.11 18.17
C ARG A 55 8.48 -16.16 19.39
N GLY A 56 9.46 -16.21 20.29
CA GLY A 56 9.53 -15.31 21.44
C GLY A 56 10.06 -13.92 21.09
N ALA A 57 10.80 -13.77 20.00
CA ALA A 57 11.43 -12.50 19.61
C ALA A 57 10.43 -11.42 19.18
N GLN A 58 9.20 -11.80 18.76
CA GLN A 58 8.15 -10.86 18.40
C GLN A 58 7.46 -10.20 19.61
N THR A 59 7.39 -10.90 20.76
CA THR A 59 6.66 -10.46 21.96
C THR A 59 7.07 -9.08 22.47
N PRO A 60 8.35 -8.67 22.42
CA PRO A 60 8.76 -7.32 22.80
C PRO A 60 8.25 -6.21 21.87
N TYR A 61 7.79 -6.57 20.66
CA TYR A 61 7.34 -5.61 19.65
C TYR A 61 5.81 -5.57 19.53
N PHE A 62 5.15 -6.74 19.59
CA PHE A 62 3.72 -6.89 19.42
C PHE A 62 3.17 -7.94 20.37
N ARG A 63 2.17 -7.56 21.16
CA ARG A 63 1.59 -8.41 22.22
C ARG A 63 0.76 -9.57 21.65
N ASN A 64 0.12 -9.31 20.52
CA ASN A 64 -0.78 -10.27 19.87
C ASN A 64 -0.84 -10.05 18.36
N ARG A 65 -1.56 -10.95 17.67
CA ARG A 65 -1.76 -10.90 16.22
C ARG A 65 -2.48 -9.63 15.78
N ALA A 66 -3.49 -9.16 16.52
CA ALA A 66 -4.27 -7.98 16.13
C ALA A 66 -3.41 -6.71 16.13
N GLU A 67 -2.54 -6.55 17.14
CA GLU A 67 -1.58 -5.44 17.20
C GLU A 67 -0.58 -5.51 16.04
N LEU A 68 -0.04 -6.71 15.74
CA LEU A 68 0.90 -6.91 14.65
C LEU A 68 0.27 -6.62 13.30
N VAL A 69 -0.92 -7.13 13.03
CA VAL A 69 -1.66 -6.88 11.79
C VAL A 69 -2.04 -5.40 11.68
N GLY A 70 -2.49 -4.77 12.76
CA GLY A 70 -2.78 -3.33 12.79
C GLY A 70 -1.56 -2.48 12.44
N ALA A 71 -0.40 -2.82 12.98
CA ALA A 71 0.86 -2.15 12.66
C ALA A 71 1.33 -2.42 11.22
N ALA A 72 1.10 -3.63 10.68
CA ALA A 72 1.40 -3.96 9.28
C ALA A 72 0.52 -3.18 8.31
N VAL A 73 -0.78 -2.98 8.64
CA VAL A 73 -1.69 -2.12 7.88
C VAL A 73 -1.16 -0.69 7.78
N GLN A 74 -0.73 -0.14 8.93
CA GLN A 74 -0.15 1.20 8.97
C GLN A 74 1.14 1.29 8.14
N HIS A 75 2.05 0.33 8.31
CA HIS A 75 3.30 0.26 7.54
C HIS A 75 3.04 0.16 6.04
N LEU A 76 2.04 -0.62 5.63
CA LEU A 76 1.63 -0.75 4.25
C LEU A 76 1.12 0.58 3.68
N ALA A 77 0.32 1.31 4.44
CA ALA A 77 -0.17 2.62 4.06
C ALA A 77 0.97 3.63 3.88
N GLU A 78 1.88 3.69 4.84
CA GLU A 78 3.07 4.55 4.78
C GLU A 78 3.90 4.27 3.53
N ARG A 79 4.10 2.99 3.18
CA ARG A 79 4.81 2.60 1.95
C ARG A 79 4.07 3.06 0.69
N ARG A 80 2.74 2.92 0.63
CA ARG A 80 1.95 3.39 -0.52
C ARG A 80 2.02 4.90 -0.69
N ILE A 81 1.90 5.64 0.40
CA ILE A 81 2.04 7.09 0.41
C ILE A 81 3.44 7.49 -0.07
N GLN A 82 4.48 6.85 0.45
CA GLN A 82 5.85 7.13 0.07
C GLN A 82 6.08 6.90 -1.44
N VAL A 83 5.61 5.78 -1.98
CA VAL A 83 5.73 5.48 -3.42
C VAL A 83 4.98 6.51 -4.28
N ALA A 84 3.76 6.89 -3.88
CA ALA A 84 3.01 7.92 -4.58
C ALA A 84 3.75 9.27 -4.56
N HIS A 85 4.28 9.65 -3.39
CA HIS A 85 5.09 10.85 -3.23
C HIS A 85 6.34 10.84 -4.14
N GLU A 86 7.14 9.78 -4.12
CA GLU A 86 8.34 9.64 -4.95
C GLU A 86 8.06 9.73 -6.46
N ARG A 87 6.90 9.24 -6.89
CA ARG A 87 6.50 9.25 -8.31
C ARG A 87 5.93 10.59 -8.77
N LEU A 88 5.24 11.31 -7.91
CA LEU A 88 4.44 12.48 -8.26
C LEU A 88 5.04 13.80 -7.74
N SER A 89 5.79 13.77 -6.64
CA SER A 89 6.29 14.98 -5.98
C SER A 89 7.23 15.79 -6.89
N GLY A 90 7.00 17.11 -6.91
CA GLY A 90 7.81 18.05 -7.68
C GLY A 90 7.62 17.98 -9.21
N ARG A 91 6.63 17.20 -9.69
CA ARG A 91 6.28 17.07 -11.11
C ARG A 91 4.83 17.51 -11.33
N GLN A 92 4.63 18.26 -12.43
CA GLN A 92 3.30 18.40 -13.01
C GLN A 92 3.09 17.22 -13.94
N VAL A 93 2.02 16.46 -13.72
CA VAL A 93 1.67 15.28 -14.53
C VAL A 93 0.28 15.46 -15.14
N SER A 94 -0.01 14.73 -16.20
CA SER A 94 -1.38 14.68 -16.72
C SER A 94 -2.27 13.85 -15.80
N ILE A 95 -3.58 14.06 -15.89
CA ILE A 95 -4.56 13.25 -15.14
C ILE A 95 -4.43 11.78 -15.52
N GLU A 96 -4.17 11.48 -16.80
CA GLU A 96 -3.96 10.13 -17.29
C GLU A 96 -2.72 9.48 -16.65
N GLU A 97 -1.60 10.21 -16.55
CA GLU A 97 -0.37 9.71 -15.90
C GLU A 97 -0.61 9.46 -14.41
N ALA A 98 -1.33 10.34 -13.74
CA ALA A 98 -1.71 10.13 -12.34
C ALA A 98 -2.60 8.89 -12.16
N LEU A 99 -3.60 8.71 -13.03
CA LEU A 99 -4.47 7.53 -13.02
C LEU A 99 -3.69 6.24 -13.30
N ASP A 100 -2.76 6.24 -14.28
CA ASP A 100 -1.91 5.09 -14.57
C ASP A 100 -1.03 4.73 -13.35
N THR A 101 -0.49 5.73 -12.66
CA THR A 101 0.28 5.52 -11.42
C THR A 101 -0.57 4.84 -10.36
N ILE A 102 -1.79 5.32 -10.12
CA ILE A 102 -2.71 4.71 -9.16
C ILE A 102 -3.11 3.29 -9.58
N TRP A 103 -3.34 3.06 -10.86
CA TRP A 103 -3.66 1.74 -11.40
C TRP A 103 -2.56 0.72 -11.14
N GLU A 104 -1.30 1.06 -11.40
CA GLU A 104 -0.17 0.17 -11.15
C GLU A 104 -0.04 -0.20 -9.67
N GLU A 105 -0.30 0.74 -8.74
CA GLU A 105 -0.32 0.47 -7.30
C GLU A 105 -1.43 -0.51 -6.88
N HIS A 106 -2.49 -0.65 -7.67
CA HIS A 106 -3.59 -1.58 -7.41
C HIS A 106 -3.39 -2.97 -8.08
N ARG A 107 -2.20 -3.23 -8.66
CA ARG A 107 -1.87 -4.51 -9.30
C ARG A 107 -0.84 -5.34 -8.55
N GLY A 108 -0.32 -4.85 -7.44
CA GLY A 108 0.74 -5.48 -6.66
C GLY A 108 0.26 -6.10 -5.35
N ASP A 109 1.19 -6.78 -4.70
CA ASP A 109 1.01 -7.50 -3.43
C ASP A 109 0.46 -6.61 -2.31
N VAL A 110 0.82 -5.33 -2.34
CA VAL A 110 0.32 -4.31 -1.40
C VAL A 110 -1.20 -4.19 -1.46
N PHE A 111 -1.77 -4.16 -2.67
CA PHE A 111 -3.21 -4.13 -2.85
C PHE A 111 -3.86 -5.45 -2.42
N ASP A 112 -3.24 -6.58 -2.74
CA ASP A 112 -3.74 -7.90 -2.37
C ASP A 112 -3.79 -8.08 -0.86
N ALA A 113 -2.75 -7.64 -0.13
CA ALA A 113 -2.76 -7.62 1.33
C ALA A 113 -3.86 -6.70 1.89
N ALA A 114 -4.05 -5.51 1.32
CA ALA A 114 -5.10 -4.59 1.74
C ALA A 114 -6.50 -5.20 1.52
N LEU A 115 -6.71 -5.89 0.41
CA LEU A 115 -7.97 -6.57 0.09
C LEU A 115 -8.31 -7.65 1.13
N GLU A 116 -7.33 -8.50 1.49
CA GLU A 116 -7.50 -9.50 2.55
C GLU A 116 -7.96 -8.86 3.88
N LEU A 117 -7.37 -7.72 4.22
CA LEU A 117 -7.71 -6.98 5.43
C LEU A 117 -9.10 -6.33 5.35
N TRP A 118 -9.51 -5.79 4.21
CA TRP A 118 -10.87 -5.26 4.02
C TRP A 118 -11.92 -6.36 4.17
N VAL A 119 -11.70 -7.51 3.56
CA VAL A 119 -12.61 -8.66 3.69
C VAL A 119 -12.69 -9.13 5.14
N ALA A 120 -11.56 -9.30 5.82
CA ALA A 120 -11.49 -9.73 7.21
C ALA A 120 -12.15 -8.72 8.17
N SER A 121 -12.03 -7.41 7.90
CA SER A 121 -12.61 -6.36 8.72
C SER A 121 -14.15 -6.39 8.80
N ARG A 122 -14.81 -7.12 7.92
CA ARG A 122 -16.28 -7.32 7.98
C ARG A 122 -16.72 -8.00 9.28
N THR A 123 -15.92 -8.91 9.80
CA THR A 123 -16.23 -9.74 10.98
C THR A 123 -15.34 -9.46 12.19
N ASP A 124 -14.31 -8.62 12.03
CA ASP A 124 -13.36 -8.21 13.07
C ASP A 124 -13.50 -6.71 13.32
N ALA A 125 -14.11 -6.33 14.44
CA ALA A 125 -14.40 -4.93 14.78
C ALA A 125 -13.15 -4.12 15.12
N GLU A 126 -12.13 -4.74 15.72
CA GLU A 126 -10.85 -4.09 16.03
C GLU A 126 -10.06 -3.82 14.75
N LEU A 127 -9.97 -4.81 13.88
CA LEU A 127 -9.36 -4.64 12.56
C LEU A 127 -10.06 -3.56 11.75
N ARG A 128 -11.41 -3.55 11.77
CA ARG A 128 -12.21 -2.51 11.08
C ARG A 128 -11.85 -1.11 11.55
N LYS A 129 -11.73 -0.90 12.85
CA LYS A 129 -11.34 0.39 13.43
C LYS A 129 -9.96 0.84 12.93
N ASN A 130 -9.01 -0.07 12.90
CA ASN A 130 -7.65 0.19 12.41
C ASN A 130 -7.65 0.50 10.90
N MET A 131 -8.39 -0.28 10.10
CA MET A 131 -8.52 -0.06 8.66
C MET A 131 -9.14 1.30 8.33
N LEU A 132 -10.21 1.71 9.04
CA LEU A 132 -10.83 3.03 8.83
C LEU A 132 -9.89 4.20 9.12
N LYS A 133 -9.00 4.06 10.10
CA LYS A 133 -7.98 5.05 10.39
C LYS A 133 -7.01 5.17 9.22
N VAL A 134 -6.46 4.05 8.79
CA VAL A 134 -5.48 3.98 7.70
C VAL A 134 -6.08 4.48 6.37
N GLU A 135 -7.31 4.10 6.04
CA GLU A 135 -7.99 4.58 4.82
C GLU A 135 -8.13 6.10 4.79
N ARG A 136 -8.40 6.74 5.94
CA ARG A 136 -8.45 8.21 6.01
C ARG A 136 -7.07 8.84 5.80
N GLU A 137 -6.02 8.28 6.40
CA GLU A 137 -4.64 8.77 6.24
C GLU A 137 -4.19 8.65 4.78
N VAL A 138 -4.45 7.51 4.15
CA VAL A 138 -4.14 7.28 2.72
C VAL A 138 -4.94 8.24 1.83
N ALA A 139 -6.24 8.41 2.09
CA ALA A 139 -7.07 9.33 1.30
C ALA A 139 -6.59 10.78 1.41
N THR A 140 -6.21 11.22 2.62
CA THR A 140 -5.65 12.55 2.84
C THR A 140 -4.34 12.73 2.08
N ALA A 141 -3.44 11.75 2.12
CA ALA A 141 -2.17 11.80 1.42
C ALA A 141 -2.37 11.84 -0.11
N ILE A 142 -3.28 11.01 -0.65
CA ILE A 142 -3.62 11.03 -2.09
C ILE A 142 -4.16 12.40 -2.50
N ALA A 143 -5.00 13.04 -1.69
CA ALA A 143 -5.53 14.37 -1.99
C ALA A 143 -4.42 15.44 -2.03
N VAL A 144 -3.48 15.39 -1.09
CA VAL A 144 -2.30 16.29 -1.06
C VAL A 144 -1.42 16.10 -2.29
N GLU A 145 -1.11 14.85 -2.65
CA GLU A 145 -0.30 14.55 -3.83
C GLU A 145 -1.02 14.93 -5.13
N ALA A 146 -2.35 14.73 -5.20
CA ALA A 146 -3.15 15.16 -6.34
C ALA A 146 -3.11 16.68 -6.52
N GLU A 147 -3.25 17.47 -5.44
CA GLU A 147 -3.15 18.92 -5.49
C GLU A 147 -1.76 19.37 -5.96
N SER A 148 -0.71 18.74 -5.47
CA SER A 148 0.67 19.02 -5.87
C SER A 148 0.95 18.70 -7.33
N ALA A 149 0.46 17.54 -7.83
CA ALA A 149 0.79 17.02 -9.14
C ALA A 149 -0.13 17.54 -10.26
N LEU A 150 -1.40 17.83 -9.97
CA LEU A 150 -2.42 18.23 -10.94
C LEU A 150 -2.76 19.73 -10.88
N GLY A 151 -2.30 20.46 -9.85
CA GLY A 151 -2.47 21.90 -9.71
C GLY A 151 -3.94 22.32 -9.72
N ASP A 152 -4.31 23.22 -10.67
CA ASP A 152 -5.66 23.81 -10.73
C ASP A 152 -6.77 22.79 -10.97
N ALA A 153 -6.49 21.70 -11.68
CA ALA A 153 -7.47 20.63 -11.89
C ALA A 153 -7.91 20.01 -10.55
N ALA A 154 -6.99 19.82 -9.62
CA ALA A 154 -7.31 19.26 -8.29
C ALA A 154 -8.06 20.26 -7.37
N ARG A 155 -8.03 21.56 -7.67
CA ARG A 155 -8.69 22.60 -6.87
C ARG A 155 -10.12 22.91 -7.31
N ARG A 156 -10.57 22.35 -8.41
CA ARG A 156 -11.93 22.60 -8.89
C ARG A 156 -12.99 22.04 -7.92
N PRO A 157 -14.18 22.65 -7.84
CA PRO A 157 -15.30 22.11 -7.07
C PRO A 157 -15.67 20.68 -7.56
N GLY A 158 -15.89 19.76 -6.62
CA GLY A 158 -16.27 18.39 -6.92
C GLY A 158 -15.10 17.43 -7.23
N PHE A 159 -13.86 17.92 -7.37
CA PHE A 159 -12.71 17.06 -7.67
C PHE A 159 -12.53 15.91 -6.65
N THR A 160 -12.73 16.18 -5.37
CA THR A 160 -12.59 15.13 -4.34
C THR A 160 -13.61 14.01 -4.52
N ASP A 161 -14.85 14.32 -4.85
CA ASP A 161 -15.89 13.31 -5.09
C ASP A 161 -15.56 12.49 -6.35
N ASP A 162 -15.10 13.16 -7.40
CA ASP A 162 -14.67 12.51 -8.64
C ASP A 162 -13.43 11.64 -8.43
N LEU A 163 -12.50 12.07 -7.60
CA LEU A 163 -11.33 11.26 -7.22
C LEU A 163 -11.74 10.02 -6.43
N ILE A 164 -12.67 10.14 -5.49
CA ILE A 164 -13.24 9.00 -4.75
C ILE A 164 -13.90 8.02 -5.73
N PHE A 165 -14.67 8.51 -6.70
CA PHE A 165 -15.27 7.69 -7.73
C PHE A 165 -14.21 6.99 -8.61
N ALA A 166 -13.16 7.70 -9.00
CA ALA A 166 -12.04 7.14 -9.76
C ALA A 166 -11.35 6.00 -8.98
N LEU A 167 -11.04 6.23 -7.69
CA LEU A 167 -10.43 5.21 -6.83
C LEU A 167 -11.33 3.98 -6.66
N ALA A 168 -12.64 4.16 -6.48
CA ALA A 168 -13.59 3.06 -6.41
C ALA A 168 -13.64 2.25 -7.71
N THR A 169 -13.59 2.93 -8.86
CA THR A 169 -13.56 2.29 -10.18
C THR A 169 -12.27 1.49 -10.39
N ILE A 170 -11.11 2.07 -10.05
CA ILE A 170 -9.80 1.41 -10.13
C ILE A 170 -9.79 0.16 -9.25
N ARG A 171 -10.24 0.27 -8.00
CA ARG A 171 -10.35 -0.87 -7.07
C ARG A 171 -11.26 -1.97 -7.63
N GLY A 172 -12.41 -1.60 -8.18
CA GLY A 172 -13.34 -2.54 -8.82
C GLY A 172 -12.72 -3.28 -10.00
N LEU A 173 -11.97 -2.58 -10.86
CA LEU A 173 -11.25 -3.19 -11.97
C LEU A 173 -10.11 -4.10 -11.49
N ALA A 174 -9.37 -3.69 -10.47
CA ALA A 174 -8.30 -4.50 -9.90
C ALA A 174 -8.82 -5.82 -9.31
N LEU A 175 -10.02 -5.83 -8.73
CA LEU A 175 -10.68 -7.05 -8.26
C LEU A 175 -10.96 -8.06 -9.38
N LEU A 176 -11.16 -7.62 -10.63
CA LEU A 176 -11.36 -8.53 -11.76
C LEU A 176 -10.13 -9.38 -12.07
N ARG A 177 -8.94 -8.96 -11.63
CA ARG A 177 -7.70 -9.75 -11.73
C ARG A 177 -7.79 -11.05 -10.92
N ILE A 178 -8.50 -11.01 -9.80
CA ILE A 178 -8.64 -12.14 -8.86
C ILE A 178 -9.80 -13.04 -9.30
N SER A 179 -10.76 -12.49 -10.07
CA SER A 179 -11.89 -13.27 -10.56
C SER A 179 -11.46 -14.16 -11.74
N ASN A 180 -11.77 -15.44 -11.65
CA ASN A 180 -11.52 -16.39 -12.74
C ASN A 180 -12.33 -15.99 -13.98
N GLY A 181 -11.67 -15.73 -15.10
CA GLY A 181 -12.32 -15.48 -16.39
C GLY A 181 -11.98 -14.16 -17.07
N VAL A 182 -11.26 -13.25 -16.43
CA VAL A 182 -10.76 -12.04 -17.09
C VAL A 182 -9.27 -12.20 -17.41
N SER A 183 -8.92 -12.27 -18.72
CA SER A 183 -7.52 -12.31 -19.13
C SER A 183 -6.81 -10.98 -18.86
N SER A 184 -5.49 -11.02 -18.69
CA SER A 184 -4.66 -9.82 -18.52
C SER A 184 -4.86 -8.83 -19.69
N LYS A 185 -5.03 -9.34 -20.92
CA LYS A 185 -5.30 -8.51 -22.10
C LYS A 185 -6.66 -7.79 -21.98
N ALA A 186 -7.72 -8.53 -21.66
CA ALA A 186 -9.04 -7.96 -21.49
C ALA A 186 -9.09 -6.94 -20.33
N LEU A 187 -8.34 -7.17 -19.27
CA LEU A 187 -8.22 -6.22 -18.16
C LEU A 187 -7.49 -4.94 -18.59
N ALA A 188 -6.41 -5.05 -19.37
CA ALA A 188 -5.70 -3.90 -19.91
C ALA A 188 -6.59 -3.06 -20.85
N GLU A 189 -7.37 -3.70 -21.72
CA GLU A 189 -8.34 -3.02 -22.60
C GLU A 189 -9.41 -2.27 -21.80
N ARG A 190 -9.93 -2.89 -20.72
CA ARG A 190 -10.89 -2.24 -19.81
C ARG A 190 -10.28 -1.06 -19.08
N TRP A 191 -9.02 -1.18 -18.67
CA TRP A 191 -8.31 -0.07 -18.02
C TRP A 191 -8.19 1.13 -18.96
N ILE A 192 -7.77 0.94 -20.20
CA ILE A 192 -7.63 2.04 -21.17
C ILE A 192 -8.97 2.79 -21.31
N GLN A 193 -10.07 2.06 -21.48
CA GLN A 193 -11.41 2.66 -21.59
C GLN A 193 -11.86 3.38 -20.31
N ALA A 194 -11.56 2.80 -19.13
CA ALA A 194 -11.89 3.42 -17.86
C ALA A 194 -11.06 4.69 -17.64
N ARG A 195 -9.76 4.65 -17.90
CA ARG A 195 -8.85 5.79 -17.77
C ARG A 195 -9.33 7.00 -18.58
N GLU A 196 -9.71 6.81 -19.85
CA GLU A 196 -10.23 7.88 -20.69
C GLU A 196 -11.51 8.54 -20.14
N ARG A 197 -12.39 7.73 -19.55
CA ARG A 197 -13.61 8.25 -18.91
C ARG A 197 -13.30 8.98 -17.61
N LEU A 198 -12.44 8.41 -16.78
CA LEU A 198 -12.02 9.00 -15.52
C LEU A 198 -11.24 10.30 -15.73
N ALA A 199 -10.38 10.37 -16.74
CA ALA A 199 -9.66 11.58 -17.08
C ALA A 199 -10.63 12.73 -17.43
N ARG A 200 -11.68 12.46 -18.19
CA ARG A 200 -12.72 13.46 -18.51
C ARG A 200 -13.54 13.93 -17.31
N ILE A 201 -13.72 13.07 -16.31
CA ILE A 201 -14.44 13.42 -15.08
C ILE A 201 -13.55 14.28 -14.19
N LEU A 202 -12.25 13.99 -14.15
CA LEU A 202 -11.27 14.68 -13.31
C LEU A 202 -10.74 15.98 -13.92
N SER A 203 -10.98 16.25 -15.21
CA SER A 203 -10.63 17.52 -15.90
C SER A 203 -11.62 18.69 -15.60
#